data_7a0e36f13e38241effaa011343c7f477
#
_entry.id   7a0e36f13e38241effaa011343c7f477
#
_cell.length_a   1.000
_cell.length_b   1.000
_cell.length_c   1.000
_cell.angle_alpha   90.00
_cell.angle_beta   90.00
_cell.angle_gamma   90.00
#
_symmetry.space_group_name_H-M   'P 1'
#
loop_
_entity.id
_entity.type
_entity.pdbx_description
1 polymer ?
#
loop_
_entity_poly.entity_id
_entity_poly.type
_entity_poly.pdbx_seq_one_letter_code
_entity_poly.pdbx_strand_id
1 'polypeptide(L)'
;SGAASAEELEKSIVASATRTDLILSAEIMLVSMAGLSNETGIMRVAVLIAVAFFMTFFVYGLVALLVKADDFGLHLAKGALDPEDNRPGPVDNVGRTIVRVMPHIFSVIGVVGTVAMLWVGGHLVIANLAEVGVPVFHHILEVAEHAVSGAGGFVTWLVETLLSGIFGVILGAVITWIVVGASALVRRARTKA
;
A
#
# COMPACT_ATOMS: atom_id res chain seq x y z
N SER A 1 -36.21 3.62 0.69
CA SER A 1 -35.31 2.51 0.23
C SER A 1 -33.91 3.03 -0.16
N GLY A 2 -33.75 4.25 -0.65
CA GLY A 2 -32.45 4.79 -1.04
C GLY A 2 -31.51 5.08 0.14
N ALA A 3 -32.01 5.54 1.27
CA ALA A 3 -31.20 5.85 2.46
C ALA A 3 -30.66 4.57 3.13
N ALA A 4 -31.45 3.49 3.20
CA ALA A 4 -31.02 2.22 3.74
C ALA A 4 -29.88 1.59 2.89
N SER A 5 -29.96 1.71 1.57
CA SER A 5 -28.89 1.21 0.66
C SER A 5 -27.60 2.05 0.76
N ALA A 6 -27.71 3.34 1.01
CA ALA A 6 -26.53 4.22 1.21
C ALA A 6 -25.82 3.89 2.53
N GLU A 7 -26.55 3.66 3.62
CA GLU A 7 -25.99 3.27 4.93
C GLU A 7 -25.34 1.86 4.87
N GLU A 8 -25.97 0.91 4.17
CA GLU A 8 -25.37 -0.41 3.98
C GLU A 8 -24.08 -0.36 3.14
N LEU A 9 -24.04 0.50 2.11
CA LEU A 9 -22.85 0.71 1.31
C LEU A 9 -21.74 1.35 2.14
N GLU A 10 -22.05 2.37 2.94
CA GLU A 10 -21.09 3.01 3.84
C GLU A 10 -20.50 2.01 4.84
N LYS A 11 -21.35 1.21 5.52
CA LYS A 11 -20.89 0.16 6.44
C LYS A 11 -19.99 -0.85 5.76
N SER A 12 -20.30 -1.23 4.53
CA SER A 12 -19.47 -2.16 3.74
C SER A 12 -18.11 -1.56 3.41
N ILE A 13 -18.07 -0.30 2.99
CA ILE A 13 -16.84 0.43 2.68
C ILE A 13 -15.97 0.58 3.94
N VAL A 14 -16.56 1.01 5.06
CA VAL A 14 -15.86 1.17 6.34
C VAL A 14 -15.30 -0.18 6.83
N ALA A 15 -16.10 -1.24 6.80
CA ALA A 15 -15.65 -2.57 7.20
C ALA A 15 -14.50 -3.09 6.32
N SER A 16 -14.56 -2.85 5.01
CA SER A 16 -13.49 -3.21 4.08
C SER A 16 -12.22 -2.41 4.34
N ALA A 17 -12.34 -1.10 4.52
CA ALA A 17 -11.22 -0.21 4.82
C ALA A 17 -10.55 -0.58 6.15
N THR A 18 -11.34 -0.81 7.21
CA THR A 18 -10.83 -1.23 8.53
C THR A 18 -10.08 -2.56 8.47
N ARG A 19 -10.61 -3.53 7.70
CA ARG A 19 -9.92 -4.81 7.52
C ARG A 19 -8.59 -4.64 6.80
N THR A 20 -8.56 -3.83 5.75
CA THR A 20 -7.33 -3.54 5.00
C THR A 20 -6.31 -2.83 5.89
N ASP A 21 -6.72 -1.82 6.65
CA ASP A 21 -5.85 -1.09 7.57
C ASP A 21 -5.26 -2.01 8.65
N LEU A 22 -6.08 -2.93 9.22
CA LEU A 22 -5.59 -3.91 10.19
C LEU A 22 -4.51 -4.83 9.60
N ILE A 23 -4.70 -5.30 8.36
CA ILE A 23 -3.73 -6.18 7.68
C ILE A 23 -2.43 -5.41 7.41
N LEU A 24 -2.52 -4.18 6.88
CA LEU A 24 -1.36 -3.34 6.61
C LEU A 24 -0.60 -2.96 7.88
N SER A 25 -1.32 -2.64 8.96
CA SER A 25 -0.71 -2.33 10.26
C SER A 25 0.01 -3.54 10.84
N ALA A 26 -0.59 -4.75 10.74
CA ALA A 26 0.06 -5.99 11.16
C ALA A 26 1.32 -6.29 10.33
N GLU A 27 1.28 -6.04 9.01
CA GLU A 27 2.43 -6.20 8.12
C GLU A 27 3.60 -5.28 8.55
N ILE A 28 3.34 -4.00 8.77
CA ILE A 28 4.35 -3.04 9.22
C ILE A 28 4.96 -3.45 10.58
N MET A 29 4.14 -3.95 11.50
CA MET A 29 4.65 -4.47 12.78
C MET A 29 5.54 -5.70 12.60
N LEU A 30 5.18 -6.63 11.72
CA LEU A 30 5.98 -7.82 11.44
C LEU A 30 7.31 -7.46 10.78
N VAL A 31 7.30 -6.56 9.79
CA VAL A 31 8.53 -6.06 9.14
C VAL A 31 9.42 -5.36 10.15
N SER A 32 8.86 -4.49 10.99
CA SER A 32 9.61 -3.80 12.05
C SER A 32 10.22 -4.79 13.05
N MET A 33 9.47 -5.83 13.43
CA MET A 33 9.94 -6.86 14.35
C MET A 33 11.08 -7.70 13.74
N ALA A 34 11.01 -8.03 12.46
CA ALA A 34 12.06 -8.75 11.77
C ALA A 34 13.39 -7.96 11.76
N GLY A 35 13.33 -6.64 11.55
CA GLY A 35 14.51 -5.76 11.63
C GLY A 35 15.11 -5.62 13.03
N LEU A 36 14.41 -6.05 14.08
CA LEU A 36 14.83 -5.95 15.49
C LEU A 36 15.26 -7.30 16.08
N SER A 37 15.59 -8.29 15.28
CA SER A 37 15.93 -9.64 15.70
C SER A 37 17.07 -9.71 16.72
N ASN A 38 18.05 -8.80 16.65
CA ASN A 38 19.22 -8.73 17.52
C ASN A 38 19.03 -7.84 18.76
N GLU A 39 17.87 -7.18 18.91
CA GLU A 39 17.61 -6.26 20.01
C GLU A 39 17.04 -6.96 21.24
N THR A 40 17.21 -6.34 22.41
CA THR A 40 16.60 -6.83 23.66
C THR A 40 15.07 -6.75 23.63
N GLY A 41 14.38 -7.58 24.41
CA GLY A 41 12.90 -7.58 24.44
C GLY A 41 12.30 -6.21 24.77
N ILE A 42 12.91 -5.46 25.69
CA ILE A 42 12.46 -4.09 26.07
C ILE A 42 12.64 -3.13 24.90
N MET A 43 13.78 -3.18 24.21
CA MET A 43 14.06 -2.33 23.07
C MET A 43 13.10 -2.63 21.90
N ARG A 44 12.82 -3.92 21.64
CA ARG A 44 11.81 -4.32 20.62
C ARG A 44 10.45 -3.69 20.91
N VAL A 45 9.97 -3.81 22.13
CA VAL A 45 8.66 -3.24 22.53
C VAL A 45 8.66 -1.73 22.40
N ALA A 46 9.71 -1.04 22.85
CA ALA A 46 9.81 0.41 22.76
C ALA A 46 9.80 0.90 21.30
N VAL A 47 10.57 0.26 20.41
CA VAL A 47 10.61 0.61 18.98
C VAL A 47 9.27 0.30 18.31
N LEU A 48 8.63 -0.85 18.60
CA LEU A 48 7.31 -1.16 18.03
C LEU A 48 6.24 -0.15 18.44
N ILE A 49 6.25 0.30 19.71
CA ILE A 49 5.36 1.36 20.17
C ILE A 49 5.64 2.67 19.41
N ALA A 50 6.91 3.06 19.28
CA ALA A 50 7.30 4.27 18.56
C ALA A 50 6.87 4.21 17.10
N VAL A 51 7.09 3.07 16.42
CA VAL A 51 6.66 2.82 15.02
C VAL A 51 5.14 2.91 14.91
N ALA A 52 4.39 2.30 15.84
CA ALA A 52 2.93 2.35 15.83
C ALA A 52 2.40 3.79 15.92
N PHE A 53 2.92 4.58 16.85
CA PHE A 53 2.56 5.99 16.97
C PHE A 53 2.96 6.79 15.72
N PHE A 54 4.21 6.65 15.29
CA PHE A 54 4.72 7.35 14.11
C PHE A 54 3.86 7.06 12.87
N MET A 55 3.61 5.79 12.58
CA MET A 55 2.82 5.37 11.41
C MET A 55 1.38 5.87 11.50
N THR A 56 0.76 5.79 12.69
CA THR A 56 -0.60 6.31 12.88
C THR A 56 -0.66 7.81 12.56
N PHE A 57 0.19 8.62 13.18
CA PHE A 57 0.20 10.07 12.94
C PHE A 57 0.60 10.43 11.51
N PHE A 58 1.59 9.72 10.95
CA PHE A 58 2.08 9.98 9.59
C PHE A 58 1.02 9.64 8.53
N VAL A 59 0.44 8.44 8.60
CA VAL A 59 -0.52 7.98 7.59
C VAL A 59 -1.82 8.78 7.67
N TYR A 60 -2.42 8.89 8.86
CA TYR A 60 -3.66 9.67 9.02
C TYR A 60 -3.43 11.16 8.79
N GLY A 61 -2.29 11.70 9.19
CA GLY A 61 -1.91 13.08 8.90
C GLY A 61 -1.77 13.35 7.41
N LEU A 62 -1.12 12.45 6.67
CA LEU A 62 -0.98 12.55 5.22
C LEU A 62 -2.35 12.46 4.51
N VAL A 63 -3.19 11.50 4.90
CA VAL A 63 -4.54 11.37 4.34
C VAL A 63 -5.38 12.61 4.64
N ALA A 64 -5.36 13.11 5.88
CA ALA A 64 -6.07 14.33 6.25
C ALA A 64 -5.58 15.54 5.46
N LEU A 65 -4.28 15.65 5.21
CA LEU A 65 -3.69 16.71 4.38
C LEU A 65 -4.19 16.63 2.93
N LEU A 66 -4.21 15.42 2.35
CA LEU A 66 -4.69 15.20 0.98
C LEU A 66 -6.19 15.52 0.84
N VAL A 67 -7.02 15.06 1.78
CA VAL A 67 -8.46 15.37 1.80
C VAL A 67 -8.70 16.86 1.95
N LYS A 68 -7.97 17.53 2.88
CA LYS A 68 -8.07 18.99 3.02
C LYS A 68 -7.60 19.76 1.79
N ALA A 69 -6.59 19.26 1.07
CA ALA A 69 -6.14 19.89 -0.17
C ALA A 69 -7.21 19.80 -1.26
N ASP A 70 -7.94 18.67 -1.35
CA ASP A 70 -9.08 18.52 -2.27
C ASP A 70 -10.24 19.47 -1.90
N ASP A 71 -10.64 19.49 -0.63
CA ASP A 71 -11.67 20.40 -0.12
C ASP A 71 -11.32 21.87 -0.35
N PHE A 72 -10.05 22.22 -0.13
CA PHE A 72 -9.54 23.58 -0.38
C PHE A 72 -9.59 23.93 -1.87
N GLY A 73 -9.21 22.98 -2.75
CA GLY A 73 -9.35 23.13 -4.19
C GLY A 73 -10.80 23.36 -4.63
N LEU A 74 -11.73 22.58 -4.07
CA LEU A 74 -13.16 22.75 -4.32
C LEU A 74 -13.70 24.10 -3.81
N HIS A 75 -13.23 24.56 -2.64
CA HIS A 75 -13.63 25.84 -2.09
C HIS A 75 -13.16 27.01 -2.94
N LEU A 76 -11.90 26.96 -3.41
CA LEU A 76 -11.36 27.96 -4.32
C LEU A 76 -12.13 27.98 -5.66
N ALA A 77 -12.45 26.80 -6.19
CA ALA A 77 -13.19 26.67 -7.44
C ALA A 77 -14.65 27.15 -7.33
N LYS A 78 -15.28 27.05 -6.13
CA LYS A 78 -16.66 27.53 -5.88
C LYS A 78 -16.71 29.01 -5.52
N GLY A 79 -15.70 29.55 -4.85
CA GLY A 79 -15.63 30.95 -4.43
C GLY A 79 -15.48 31.95 -5.57
N ALA A 80 -15.04 31.48 -6.73
CA ALA A 80 -14.86 32.29 -7.92
C ALA A 80 -16.10 32.30 -8.85
N LEU A 81 -17.19 31.65 -8.47
CA LEU A 81 -18.48 31.76 -9.15
C LEU A 81 -19.26 32.94 -8.55
N ASP A 82 -18.74 34.16 -8.76
CA ASP A 82 -19.54 35.38 -8.58
C ASP A 82 -20.61 35.38 -9.67
N PRO A 83 -21.92 35.45 -9.30
CA PRO A 83 -23.01 35.43 -10.29
C PRO A 83 -22.95 36.56 -11.31
N GLU A 84 -22.22 37.65 -11.01
CA GLU A 84 -22.09 38.83 -11.87
C GLU A 84 -20.86 38.79 -12.79
N ASP A 85 -19.80 38.03 -12.47
CA ASP A 85 -18.59 37.96 -13.29
C ASP A 85 -18.30 36.48 -13.72
N ASN A 86 -18.90 36.10 -14.83
CA ASN A 86 -18.82 34.73 -15.39
C ASN A 86 -17.44 34.41 -16.05
N ARG A 87 -16.37 35.09 -15.59
CA ARG A 87 -15.00 34.83 -16.05
C ARG A 87 -14.19 34.13 -14.98
N PRO A 88 -13.66 32.91 -15.25
CA PRO A 88 -12.83 32.22 -14.29
C PRO A 88 -11.56 33.04 -13.98
N GLY A 89 -11.46 33.48 -12.74
CA GLY A 89 -10.27 34.18 -12.24
C GLY A 89 -9.05 33.26 -12.10
N PRO A 90 -7.85 33.82 -11.90
CA PRO A 90 -6.64 33.02 -11.71
C PRO A 90 -6.76 32.08 -10.49
N VAL A 91 -7.47 32.46 -9.44
CA VAL A 91 -7.72 31.66 -8.22
C VAL A 91 -8.63 30.45 -8.52
N ASP A 92 -9.65 30.64 -9.37
CA ASP A 92 -10.54 29.56 -9.81
C ASP A 92 -9.78 28.50 -10.63
N ASN A 93 -8.87 28.94 -11.49
CA ASN A 93 -8.03 28.02 -12.25
C ASN A 93 -7.11 27.19 -11.36
N VAL A 94 -6.58 27.74 -10.27
CA VAL A 94 -5.80 27.02 -9.27
C VAL A 94 -6.66 25.97 -8.58
N GLY A 95 -7.85 26.34 -8.09
CA GLY A 95 -8.79 25.42 -7.47
C GLY A 95 -9.16 24.24 -8.38
N ARG A 96 -9.52 24.54 -9.64
CA ARG A 96 -9.83 23.50 -10.65
C ARG A 96 -8.63 22.60 -10.97
N THR A 97 -7.43 23.15 -10.95
CA THR A 97 -6.21 22.37 -11.19
C THR A 97 -5.98 21.40 -10.03
N ILE A 98 -6.11 21.85 -8.77
CA ILE A 98 -5.99 21.01 -7.60
C ILE A 98 -6.97 19.84 -7.68
N VAL A 99 -8.25 20.09 -7.86
CA VAL A 99 -9.29 19.05 -7.95
C VAL A 99 -9.03 18.08 -9.11
N ARG A 100 -8.54 18.56 -10.24
CA ARG A 100 -8.22 17.70 -11.40
C ARG A 100 -7.00 16.81 -11.17
N VAL A 101 -6.02 17.30 -10.42
CA VAL A 101 -4.77 16.58 -10.18
C VAL A 101 -4.92 15.56 -9.05
N MET A 102 -5.83 15.78 -8.07
CA MET A 102 -6.04 14.90 -6.93
C MET A 102 -6.27 13.42 -7.28
N PRO A 103 -7.17 13.05 -8.22
CA PRO A 103 -7.34 11.65 -8.61
C PRO A 103 -6.07 11.00 -9.15
N HIS A 104 -5.22 11.78 -9.84
CA HIS A 104 -3.94 11.30 -10.35
C HIS A 104 -2.95 11.07 -9.20
N ILE A 105 -2.91 11.97 -8.20
CA ILE A 105 -2.08 11.79 -7.00
C ILE A 105 -2.49 10.51 -6.27
N PHE A 106 -3.78 10.28 -6.01
CA PHE A 106 -4.27 9.06 -5.38
C PHE A 106 -3.92 7.81 -6.19
N SER A 107 -4.06 7.87 -7.52
CA SER A 107 -3.70 6.77 -8.40
C SER A 107 -2.20 6.44 -8.32
N VAL A 108 -1.34 7.47 -8.37
CA VAL A 108 0.12 7.31 -8.27
C VAL A 108 0.50 6.71 -6.91
N ILE A 109 -0.04 7.25 -5.80
CA ILE A 109 0.20 6.72 -4.46
C ILE A 109 -0.23 5.26 -4.37
N GLY A 110 -1.40 4.90 -4.92
CA GLY A 110 -1.89 3.52 -4.93
C GLY A 110 -0.97 2.58 -5.70
N VAL A 111 -0.52 2.98 -6.88
CA VAL A 111 0.41 2.17 -7.69
C VAL A 111 1.76 2.02 -7.00
N VAL A 112 2.35 3.13 -6.53
CA VAL A 112 3.64 3.12 -5.82
C VAL A 112 3.55 2.27 -4.55
N GLY A 113 2.48 2.41 -3.77
CA GLY A 113 2.26 1.60 -2.57
C GLY A 113 2.14 0.10 -2.89
N THR A 114 1.38 -0.26 -3.92
CA THR A 114 1.24 -1.67 -4.35
C THR A 114 2.58 -2.26 -4.79
N VAL A 115 3.34 -1.52 -5.60
CA VAL A 115 4.68 -1.97 -6.05
C VAL A 115 5.63 -2.14 -4.87
N ALA A 116 5.65 -1.18 -3.95
CA ALA A 116 6.48 -1.24 -2.75
C ALA A 116 6.15 -2.46 -1.87
N MET A 117 4.85 -2.75 -1.67
CA MET A 117 4.42 -3.92 -0.89
C MET A 117 4.81 -5.23 -1.56
N LEU A 118 4.63 -5.35 -2.88
CA LEU A 118 5.04 -6.55 -3.61
C LEU A 118 6.55 -6.77 -3.55
N TRP A 119 7.33 -5.70 -3.65
CA TRP A 119 8.78 -5.75 -3.50
C TRP A 119 9.20 -6.18 -2.09
N VAL A 120 8.74 -5.46 -1.06
CA VAL A 120 9.10 -5.75 0.34
C VAL A 120 8.61 -7.14 0.74
N GLY A 121 7.37 -7.50 0.40
CA GLY A 121 6.81 -8.83 0.68
C GLY A 121 7.58 -9.94 -0.02
N GLY A 122 7.96 -9.74 -1.29
CA GLY A 122 8.79 -10.69 -2.04
C GLY A 122 10.17 -10.89 -1.40
N HIS A 123 10.85 -9.80 -1.05
CA HIS A 123 12.15 -9.83 -0.39
C HIS A 123 12.09 -10.56 0.96
N LEU A 124 11.11 -10.24 1.80
CA LEU A 124 10.93 -10.90 3.09
C LEU A 124 10.65 -12.40 2.97
N VAL A 125 9.84 -12.80 2.00
CA VAL A 125 9.56 -14.23 1.79
C VAL A 125 10.82 -14.95 1.32
N ILE A 126 11.62 -14.38 0.41
CA ILE A 126 12.88 -14.97 -0.05
C ILE A 126 13.84 -15.15 1.12
N ALA A 127 14.02 -14.10 1.96
CA ALA A 127 14.90 -14.14 3.12
C ALA A 127 14.46 -15.21 4.14
N ASN A 128 13.18 -15.23 4.50
CA ASN A 128 12.66 -16.19 5.46
C ASN A 128 12.63 -17.64 4.95
N LEU A 129 12.42 -17.85 3.64
CA LEU A 129 12.53 -19.18 3.03
C LEU A 129 13.95 -19.75 3.15
N ALA A 130 14.97 -18.92 3.02
CA ALA A 130 16.36 -19.32 3.21
C ALA A 130 16.62 -19.77 4.65
N GLU A 131 16.07 -19.07 5.65
CA GLU A 131 16.18 -19.44 7.07
C GLU A 131 15.49 -20.77 7.41
N VAL A 132 14.38 -21.08 6.75
CA VAL A 132 13.62 -22.34 6.92
C VAL A 132 14.24 -23.52 6.15
N GLY A 133 15.35 -23.29 5.41
CA GLY A 133 16.08 -24.34 4.70
C GLY A 133 15.70 -24.52 3.24
N VAL A 134 15.07 -23.51 2.63
CA VAL A 134 14.80 -23.43 1.18
C VAL A 134 15.59 -22.28 0.56
N PRO A 135 16.92 -22.39 0.43
CA PRO A 135 17.79 -21.29 0.00
C PRO A 135 17.76 -21.02 -1.52
N VAL A 136 17.02 -21.79 -2.30
CA VAL A 136 17.05 -21.73 -3.77
C VAL A 136 16.80 -20.32 -4.31
N PHE A 137 15.79 -19.63 -3.78
CA PHE A 137 15.44 -18.28 -4.24
C PHE A 137 16.47 -17.24 -3.78
N HIS A 138 17.02 -17.42 -2.59
CA HIS A 138 18.09 -16.56 -2.07
C HIS A 138 19.36 -16.73 -2.92
N HIS A 139 19.72 -17.95 -3.27
CA HIS A 139 20.88 -18.22 -4.14
C HIS A 139 20.71 -17.62 -5.54
N ILE A 140 19.50 -17.65 -6.12
CA ILE A 140 19.23 -16.99 -7.41
C ILE A 140 19.48 -15.48 -7.29
N LEU A 141 19.04 -14.88 -6.18
CA LEU A 141 19.24 -13.46 -5.90
C LEU A 141 20.74 -13.12 -5.78
N GLU A 142 21.48 -13.89 -4.98
CA GLU A 142 22.93 -13.72 -4.82
C GLU A 142 23.69 -13.85 -6.15
N VAL A 143 23.36 -14.85 -6.97
CA VAL A 143 23.99 -15.02 -8.29
C VAL A 143 23.72 -13.82 -9.20
N ALA A 144 22.50 -13.30 -9.19
CA ALA A 144 22.16 -12.11 -9.98
C ALA A 144 22.88 -10.85 -9.48
N GLU A 145 22.99 -10.66 -8.16
CA GLU A 145 23.74 -9.56 -7.56
C GLU A 145 25.23 -9.64 -7.88
N HIS A 146 25.83 -10.83 -7.79
CA HIS A 146 27.23 -11.05 -8.15
C HIS A 146 27.49 -10.76 -9.63
N ALA A 147 26.57 -11.13 -10.52
CA ALA A 147 26.71 -10.87 -11.96
C ALA A 147 26.77 -9.37 -12.30
N VAL A 148 26.13 -8.51 -11.47
CA VAL A 148 26.07 -7.07 -11.69
C VAL A 148 26.92 -6.27 -10.69
N SER A 149 27.65 -6.92 -9.80
CA SER A 149 28.46 -6.27 -8.75
C SER A 149 29.50 -5.28 -9.30
N GLY A 150 30.02 -5.54 -10.51
CA GLY A 150 30.94 -4.64 -11.21
C GLY A 150 30.31 -3.37 -11.78
N ALA A 151 28.98 -3.29 -11.85
CA ALA A 151 28.25 -2.13 -12.38
C ALA A 151 27.94 -1.07 -11.32
N GLY A 152 28.29 -1.29 -10.06
CA GLY A 152 28.11 -0.37 -8.93
C GLY A 152 26.89 -0.66 -8.07
N GLY A 153 26.91 -0.18 -6.83
CA GLY A 153 25.91 -0.51 -5.81
C GLY A 153 24.46 -0.15 -6.16
N PHE A 154 24.23 0.90 -6.96
CA PHE A 154 22.89 1.26 -7.42
C PHE A 154 22.29 0.21 -8.36
N VAL A 155 23.11 -0.34 -9.27
CA VAL A 155 22.66 -1.38 -10.21
C VAL A 155 22.36 -2.67 -9.47
N THR A 156 23.22 -3.05 -8.51
CA THR A 156 22.99 -4.23 -7.65
C THR A 156 21.69 -4.09 -6.87
N TRP A 157 21.47 -2.98 -6.20
CA TRP A 157 20.23 -2.70 -5.48
C TRP A 157 18.99 -2.72 -6.41
N LEU A 158 19.11 -2.19 -7.63
CA LEU A 158 18.02 -2.19 -8.60
C LEU A 158 17.65 -3.61 -9.04
N VAL A 159 18.65 -4.46 -9.30
CA VAL A 159 18.44 -5.86 -9.68
C VAL A 159 17.79 -6.64 -8.55
N GLU A 160 18.28 -6.51 -7.32
CA GLU A 160 17.69 -7.10 -6.12
C GLU A 160 16.21 -6.69 -5.96
N THR A 161 15.94 -5.39 -6.07
CA THR A 161 14.57 -4.82 -5.96
C THR A 161 13.65 -5.39 -7.04
N LEU A 162 14.10 -5.45 -8.29
CA LEU A 162 13.29 -5.96 -9.39
C LEU A 162 13.02 -7.46 -9.25
N LEU A 163 14.01 -8.26 -8.91
CA LEU A 163 13.84 -9.70 -8.72
C LEU A 163 12.92 -10.02 -7.55
N SER A 164 13.10 -9.34 -6.43
CA SER A 164 12.21 -9.46 -5.26
C SER A 164 10.78 -9.04 -5.59
N GLY A 165 10.59 -7.96 -6.36
CA GLY A 165 9.29 -7.50 -6.83
C GLY A 165 8.62 -8.50 -7.76
N ILE A 166 9.35 -9.05 -8.75
CA ILE A 166 8.84 -10.08 -9.66
C ILE A 166 8.42 -11.32 -8.88
N PHE A 167 9.25 -11.78 -7.95
CA PHE A 167 8.91 -12.90 -7.07
C PHE A 167 7.65 -12.63 -6.27
N GLY A 168 7.53 -11.42 -5.68
CA GLY A 168 6.34 -10.99 -4.93
C GLY A 168 5.08 -11.00 -5.79
N VAL A 169 5.15 -10.53 -7.05
CA VAL A 169 4.03 -10.57 -8.00
C VAL A 169 3.61 -12.00 -8.30
N ILE A 170 4.58 -12.88 -8.60
CA ILE A 170 4.29 -14.29 -8.92
C ILE A 170 3.65 -14.98 -7.71
N LEU A 171 4.24 -14.82 -6.53
CA LEU A 171 3.74 -15.40 -5.30
C LEU A 171 2.33 -14.88 -4.96
N GLY A 172 2.13 -13.55 -5.04
CA GLY A 172 0.84 -12.92 -4.82
C GLY A 172 -0.24 -13.41 -5.80
N ALA A 173 0.12 -13.57 -7.08
CA ALA A 173 -0.78 -14.12 -8.09
C ALA A 173 -1.16 -15.57 -7.79
N VAL A 174 -0.20 -16.41 -7.40
CA VAL A 174 -0.44 -17.82 -7.02
C VAL A 174 -1.36 -17.90 -5.80
N ILE A 175 -1.08 -17.14 -4.75
CA ILE A 175 -1.91 -17.10 -3.54
C ILE A 175 -3.32 -16.64 -3.87
N THR A 176 -3.46 -15.57 -4.65
CA THR A 176 -4.76 -15.04 -5.09
C THR A 176 -5.54 -16.09 -5.86
N TRP A 177 -4.90 -16.77 -6.78
CA TRP A 177 -5.55 -17.84 -7.58
C TRP A 177 -6.04 -19.00 -6.70
N ILE A 178 -5.22 -19.42 -5.72
CA ILE A 178 -5.60 -20.48 -4.76
C ILE A 178 -6.80 -20.02 -3.92
N VAL A 179 -6.77 -18.82 -3.36
CA VAL A 179 -7.84 -18.29 -2.49
C VAL A 179 -9.14 -18.10 -3.26
N VAL A 180 -9.07 -17.53 -4.47
CA VAL A 180 -10.25 -17.34 -5.33
C VAL A 180 -10.81 -18.70 -5.79
N GLY A 181 -9.96 -19.63 -6.18
CA GLY A 181 -10.36 -20.98 -6.55
C GLY A 181 -11.02 -21.73 -5.40
N ALA A 182 -10.43 -21.71 -4.20
CA ALA A 182 -10.99 -22.32 -3.01
C ALA A 182 -12.34 -21.70 -2.63
N SER A 183 -12.45 -20.37 -2.67
CA SER A 183 -13.70 -19.66 -2.37
C SER A 183 -14.81 -19.98 -3.36
N ALA A 184 -14.48 -20.14 -4.64
CA ALA A 184 -15.43 -20.54 -5.69
C ALA A 184 -15.94 -21.98 -5.47
N LEU A 185 -15.04 -22.89 -5.07
CA LEU A 185 -15.41 -24.28 -4.72
C LEU A 185 -16.36 -24.35 -3.52
N VAL A 186 -16.05 -23.59 -2.46
CA VAL A 186 -16.91 -23.51 -1.26
C VAL A 186 -18.30 -22.94 -1.59
N ARG A 187 -18.37 -21.91 -2.44
CA ARG A 187 -19.67 -21.36 -2.88
C ARG A 187 -20.47 -22.38 -3.66
N ARG A 188 -19.85 -23.10 -4.60
CA ARG A 188 -20.51 -24.16 -5.38
C ARG A 188 -21.02 -25.31 -4.50
N ALA A 189 -20.26 -25.68 -3.45
CA ALA A 189 -20.68 -26.70 -2.50
C ALA A 189 -21.91 -26.25 -1.69
N ARG A 190 -21.96 -24.98 -1.25
CA ARG A 190 -23.10 -24.41 -0.51
C ARG A 190 -24.37 -24.25 -1.35
N THR A 191 -24.24 -24.07 -2.65
CA THR A 191 -25.44 -23.93 -3.55
C THR A 191 -26.04 -25.28 -3.94
N LYS A 192 -25.34 -26.41 -3.68
CA LYS A 192 -25.82 -27.76 -3.97
C LYS A 192 -26.34 -28.50 -2.73
N ALA A 193 -26.22 -27.94 -1.56
CA ALA A 193 -26.79 -28.43 -0.30
C ALA A 193 -28.03 -27.61 0.09
#